data_cdcd89a8ba3ef0e455291d690e75a0b7
#
_entry.id   cdcd89a8ba3ef0e455291d690e75a0b7
#
_cell.length_a   1.000
_cell.length_b   1.000
_cell.length_c   1.000
_cell.angle_alpha   90.00
_cell.angle_beta   90.00
_cell.angle_gamma   90.00
#
_symmetry.space_group_name_H-M   'P 1'
#
loop_
_entity.id
_entity.type
_entity.pdbx_description
1 polymer ?
#
loop_
_entity_poly.entity_id
_entity_poly.type
_entity_poly.pdbx_seq_one_letter_code
_entity_poly.pdbx_strand_id
1 'polypeptide(L)'
;MKNIFEGFTEEGTPDLKYYAFDWDDNIMYMPTKIILKDNEGKEVGMGTHDFAKYRTMIGKEEFEYNGHTIVDFSQEPFRNFREQGDKDFIIGSLIGKKGPAWSDFVEAINGGSIFAIITARGHNPMAIKNAIRQLIEGEIGGISKKELVKNLRKYRDQIKGLSTEKLEDKQLIDLYMNMNQYSPVTYGEGSAANPEDGKVVAMRKFISYVRQQSQMLQQDVEMIDDVSNRFVPTIGFSDDDERNLQAMSDKLSDEEEKSLKMYTTKTGEKKKFNDANTGD
;
A
#
# COMPACT_ATOMS: atom_id res chain seq x y z
N MET A 1 18.10 -14.11 -8.50
CA MET A 1 17.47 -13.26 -9.51
C MET A 1 16.04 -13.71 -9.63
N LYS A 2 15.15 -13.06 -8.87
CA LYS A 2 13.74 -13.31 -8.99
C LYS A 2 13.22 -12.45 -10.11
N ASN A 3 12.60 -13.05 -11.11
CA ASN A 3 12.00 -12.37 -12.25
C ASN A 3 10.63 -11.82 -11.86
N ILE A 4 10.18 -10.79 -12.52
CA ILE A 4 8.80 -10.33 -12.48
C ILE A 4 7.83 -11.43 -12.97
N PHE A 5 8.35 -12.37 -13.76
CA PHE A 5 7.74 -13.66 -14.09
C PHE A 5 8.33 -14.79 -13.22
N GLU A 6 8.69 -14.52 -11.97
CA GLU A 6 8.99 -15.56 -11.00
C GLU A 6 7.72 -16.15 -10.47
N GLY A 7 7.36 -17.11 -11.14
CA GLY A 7 6.35 -18.06 -10.86
C GLY A 7 5.79 -18.52 -12.17
N PHE A 8 6.56 -19.27 -12.89
CA PHE A 8 5.93 -20.37 -13.57
C PHE A 8 5.58 -21.34 -12.43
N THR A 9 4.30 -21.65 -12.27
CA THR A 9 3.90 -22.84 -11.51
C THR A 9 4.64 -24.02 -12.11
N GLU A 10 4.78 -25.12 -11.40
CA GLU A 10 5.34 -26.36 -11.95
C GLU A 10 4.67 -26.78 -13.26
N GLU A 11 3.52 -26.21 -13.60
CA GLU A 11 2.73 -26.38 -14.82
C GLU A 11 3.03 -25.35 -15.93
N GLY A 12 3.99 -24.43 -15.76
CA GLY A 12 4.44 -23.51 -16.81
C GLY A 12 3.62 -22.23 -16.97
N THR A 13 2.64 -21.94 -16.11
CA THR A 13 1.85 -20.70 -16.14
C THR A 13 2.55 -19.55 -15.38
N PRO A 14 2.64 -18.32 -15.95
CA PRO A 14 3.23 -17.18 -15.24
C PRO A 14 2.37 -16.76 -14.04
N ASP A 15 2.99 -16.69 -12.85
CA ASP A 15 2.39 -16.13 -11.63
C ASP A 15 2.71 -14.63 -11.57
N LEU A 16 1.79 -13.79 -12.01
CA LEU A 16 1.93 -12.34 -11.95
C LEU A 16 1.63 -11.85 -10.54
N LYS A 17 2.66 -11.45 -9.82
CA LYS A 17 2.56 -10.92 -8.46
C LYS A 17 2.38 -9.41 -8.47
N TYR A 18 1.35 -8.97 -7.78
CA TYR A 18 1.06 -7.58 -7.53
C TYR A 18 1.00 -7.34 -6.03
N TYR A 19 1.22 -6.10 -5.60
CA TYR A 19 1.29 -5.77 -4.19
C TYR A 19 0.32 -4.64 -3.85
N ALA A 20 -0.27 -4.72 -2.68
CA ALA A 20 -0.99 -3.61 -2.07
C ALA A 20 -0.52 -3.45 -0.61
N PHE A 21 -0.34 -2.23 -0.17
CA PHE A 21 0.20 -1.94 1.16
C PHE A 21 -0.61 -0.84 1.83
N ASP A 22 -0.90 -1.00 3.12
CA ASP A 22 -1.11 0.17 3.96
C ASP A 22 0.22 0.89 4.19
N TRP A 23 0.17 2.16 4.61
CA TRP A 23 1.37 2.96 4.83
C TRP A 23 1.83 2.96 6.28
N ASP A 24 0.97 3.43 7.20
CA ASP A 24 1.32 3.61 8.59
C ASP A 24 1.49 2.29 9.32
N ASP A 25 2.48 2.22 10.17
CA ASP A 25 2.81 1.05 11.01
C ASP A 25 3.01 -0.27 10.23
N ASN A 26 2.75 -0.26 8.91
CA ASN A 26 2.94 -1.37 7.97
C ASN A 26 4.22 -1.20 7.13
N ILE A 27 4.27 -0.24 6.18
CA ILE A 27 5.51 0.08 5.44
C ILE A 27 6.45 0.90 6.33
N MET A 28 5.89 1.84 7.11
CA MET A 28 6.68 2.83 7.82
C MET A 28 6.03 3.30 9.10
N TYR A 29 6.84 3.45 10.15
CA TYR A 29 6.45 4.16 11.37
C TYR A 29 6.65 5.65 11.17
N MET A 30 5.55 6.36 10.92
CA MET A 30 5.59 7.78 10.61
C MET A 30 5.68 8.65 11.88
N PRO A 31 6.39 9.79 11.82
CA PRO A 31 6.44 10.74 12.94
C PRO A 31 5.14 11.53 13.13
N THR A 32 4.21 11.45 12.17
CA THR A 32 2.91 12.15 12.18
C THR A 32 2.12 11.81 13.43
N LYS A 33 1.46 12.83 14.03
CA LYS A 33 0.69 12.67 15.26
C LYS A 33 -0.78 13.01 15.03
N ILE A 34 -1.65 12.22 15.65
CA ILE A 34 -3.06 12.56 15.91
C ILE A 34 -3.07 13.50 17.11
N ILE A 35 -3.82 14.58 17.04
CA ILE A 35 -3.84 15.61 18.07
C ILE A 35 -5.05 15.44 18.97
N LEU A 36 -4.79 15.17 20.23
CA LEU A 36 -5.77 14.99 21.29
C LEU A 36 -5.78 16.19 22.21
N LYS A 37 -6.73 16.24 23.13
CA LYS A 37 -6.89 17.27 24.14
C LYS A 37 -6.82 16.65 25.53
N ASP A 38 -6.02 17.24 26.41
CA ASP A 38 -5.97 16.85 27.80
C ASP A 38 -7.02 17.60 28.64
N ASN A 39 -7.11 17.25 29.91
CA ASN A 39 -8.06 17.85 30.89
C ASN A 39 -7.77 19.34 31.19
N GLU A 40 -6.58 19.83 30.88
CA GLU A 40 -6.22 21.26 30.96
C GLU A 40 -6.52 22.02 29.67
N GLY A 41 -7.00 21.33 28.63
CA GLY A 41 -7.30 21.88 27.31
C GLY A 41 -6.08 22.00 26.39
N LYS A 42 -4.94 21.43 26.78
CA LYS A 42 -3.70 21.43 26.00
C LYS A 42 -3.73 20.35 24.92
N GLU A 43 -3.15 20.65 23.77
CA GLU A 43 -2.99 19.68 22.68
C GLU A 43 -1.84 18.71 22.96
N VAL A 44 -2.13 17.41 22.78
CA VAL A 44 -1.19 16.30 22.99
C VAL A 44 -1.13 15.44 21.72
N GLY A 45 0.07 15.23 21.18
CA GLY A 45 0.26 14.44 19.97
C GLY A 45 0.43 12.94 20.25
N MET A 46 -0.45 12.10 19.71
CA MET A 46 -0.38 10.64 19.80
C MET A 46 0.04 10.01 18.46
N GLY A 47 0.93 9.02 18.50
CA GLY A 47 1.32 8.26 17.30
C GLY A 47 0.23 7.30 16.83
N THR A 48 0.30 6.88 15.58
CA THR A 48 -0.68 5.96 14.95
C THR A 48 -0.78 4.63 15.69
N HIS A 49 0.33 4.03 16.07
CA HIS A 49 0.38 2.79 16.82
C HIS A 49 -0.33 2.87 18.19
N ASP A 50 -0.10 3.95 18.93
CA ASP A 50 -0.79 4.17 20.22
C ASP A 50 -2.25 4.52 19.99
N PHE A 51 -2.55 5.32 18.99
CA PHE A 51 -3.92 5.66 18.62
C PHE A 51 -4.76 4.40 18.35
N ALA A 52 -4.23 3.42 17.67
CA ALA A 52 -4.94 2.15 17.43
C ALA A 52 -5.36 1.45 18.74
N LYS A 53 -4.60 1.62 19.84
CA LYS A 53 -4.92 1.05 21.16
C LYS A 53 -5.97 1.86 21.92
N TYR A 54 -5.86 3.20 21.90
CA TYR A 54 -6.65 4.09 22.75
C TYR A 54 -7.88 4.69 22.07
N ARG A 55 -8.03 4.58 20.75
CA ARG A 55 -9.07 5.27 19.96
C ARG A 55 -10.50 5.02 20.42
N THR A 56 -10.79 3.85 21.02
CA THR A 56 -12.13 3.52 21.51
C THR A 56 -12.48 4.21 22.82
N MET A 57 -11.47 4.72 23.53
CA MET A 57 -11.59 5.44 24.80
C MET A 57 -11.74 6.94 24.59
N ILE A 58 -11.12 7.50 23.56
CA ILE A 58 -11.08 8.95 23.30
C ILE A 58 -12.49 9.52 23.20
N GLY A 59 -12.78 10.53 24.02
CA GLY A 59 -14.10 11.17 24.11
C GLY A 59 -15.18 10.38 24.83
N LYS A 60 -14.82 9.20 25.41
CA LYS A 60 -15.75 8.38 26.21
C LYS A 60 -15.28 8.19 27.65
N GLU A 61 -14.01 8.03 27.85
CA GLU A 61 -13.38 7.84 29.15
C GLU A 61 -12.01 8.51 29.15
N GLU A 62 -11.63 9.01 30.34
CA GLU A 62 -10.31 9.63 30.53
C GLU A 62 -9.24 8.55 30.70
N PHE A 63 -8.05 8.79 30.16
CA PHE A 63 -6.90 7.89 30.31
C PHE A 63 -5.57 8.64 30.33
N GLU A 64 -4.59 8.05 30.99
CA GLU A 64 -3.23 8.61 31.06
C GLU A 64 -2.41 8.26 29.82
N TYR A 65 -1.78 9.29 29.22
CA TYR A 65 -0.87 9.14 28.09
C TYR A 65 0.28 10.16 28.19
N ASN A 66 1.51 9.67 28.30
CA ASN A 66 2.73 10.50 28.39
C ASN A 66 2.66 11.63 29.44
N GLY A 67 2.04 11.37 30.61
CA GLY A 67 1.90 12.33 31.69
C GLY A 67 0.78 13.37 31.50
N HIS A 68 -0.14 13.12 30.59
CA HIS A 68 -1.34 13.89 30.34
C HIS A 68 -2.58 13.03 30.52
N THR A 69 -3.61 13.57 31.18
CA THR A 69 -4.94 12.94 31.26
C THR A 69 -5.72 13.30 29.98
N ILE A 70 -5.81 12.41 29.04
CA ILE A 70 -6.52 12.64 27.78
C ILE A 70 -8.02 12.53 27.98
N VAL A 71 -8.77 13.51 27.45
CA VAL A 71 -10.23 13.59 27.59
C VAL A 71 -10.95 13.48 26.23
N ASP A 72 -10.37 14.03 25.13
CA ASP A 72 -11.06 14.08 23.85
C ASP A 72 -10.08 14.32 22.67
N PHE A 73 -10.63 14.35 21.49
CA PHE A 73 -9.95 14.88 20.30
C PHE A 73 -9.80 16.40 20.36
N SER A 74 -8.73 16.93 19.74
CA SER A 74 -8.64 18.36 19.46
C SER A 74 -9.67 18.77 18.39
N GLN A 75 -9.80 20.06 18.11
CA GLN A 75 -10.72 20.56 17.08
C GLN A 75 -10.43 20.01 15.67
N GLU A 76 -9.16 19.82 15.34
CA GLU A 76 -8.70 19.23 14.06
C GLU A 76 -7.69 18.12 14.33
N PRO A 77 -8.14 16.94 14.83
CA PRO A 77 -7.25 15.91 15.34
C PRO A 77 -6.37 15.28 14.24
N PHE A 78 -6.86 15.21 13.03
CA PHE A 78 -6.18 14.59 11.88
C PHE A 78 -5.61 15.61 10.88
N ARG A 79 -5.40 16.89 11.29
CA ARG A 79 -4.88 17.91 10.40
C ARG A 79 -3.56 17.54 9.72
N ASN A 80 -2.68 16.84 10.43
CA ASN A 80 -1.38 16.41 9.90
C ASN A 80 -1.46 15.21 8.95
N PHE A 81 -2.65 14.61 8.81
CA PHE A 81 -2.92 13.47 7.90
C PHE A 81 -3.63 13.92 6.62
N ARG A 82 -3.78 15.22 6.37
CA ARG A 82 -4.46 15.82 5.24
C ARG A 82 -3.50 16.64 4.38
N GLU A 83 -3.97 17.25 3.29
CA GLU A 83 -3.16 18.00 2.33
C GLU A 83 -2.22 19.05 2.96
N GLN A 84 -2.66 19.74 4.01
CA GLN A 84 -1.80 20.69 4.71
C GLN A 84 -0.54 20.03 5.32
N GLY A 85 -0.57 18.73 5.57
CA GLY A 85 0.54 17.92 6.06
C GLY A 85 1.38 17.26 4.96
N ASP A 86 1.11 17.46 3.67
CA ASP A 86 1.76 16.78 2.55
C ASP A 86 3.29 16.90 2.57
N LYS A 87 3.78 18.11 2.87
CA LYS A 87 5.22 18.36 2.95
C LYS A 87 5.88 17.56 4.09
N ASP A 88 5.26 17.57 5.27
CA ASP A 88 5.76 16.85 6.44
C ASP A 88 5.65 15.34 6.25
N PHE A 89 4.60 14.89 5.56
CA PHE A 89 4.47 13.49 5.16
C PHE A 89 5.64 13.05 4.26
N ILE A 90 5.98 13.82 3.23
CA ILE A 90 7.10 13.51 2.33
C ILE A 90 8.41 13.44 3.13
N ILE A 91 8.69 14.46 3.94
CA ILE A 91 9.91 14.49 4.77
C ILE A 91 9.93 13.31 5.76
N GLY A 92 8.82 13.07 6.46
CA GLY A 92 8.68 11.97 7.40
C GLY A 92 8.90 10.60 6.76
N SER A 93 8.50 10.44 5.49
CA SER A 93 8.70 9.20 4.73
C SER A 93 10.18 8.89 4.46
N LEU A 94 11.02 9.91 4.35
CA LEU A 94 12.46 9.71 4.12
C LEU A 94 13.20 9.29 5.37
N ILE A 95 12.78 9.78 6.54
CA ILE A 95 13.47 9.58 7.83
C ILE A 95 12.77 8.57 8.74
N GLY A 96 11.54 8.19 8.44
CA GLY A 96 10.74 7.26 9.25
C GLY A 96 11.40 5.90 9.42
N LYS A 97 11.20 5.30 10.61
CA LYS A 97 11.62 3.92 10.88
C LYS A 97 10.83 2.97 9.97
N LYS A 98 11.52 2.01 9.38
CA LYS A 98 10.92 1.03 8.48
C LYS A 98 10.00 0.07 9.24
N GLY A 99 8.81 -0.17 8.70
CA GLY A 99 7.81 -1.07 9.23
C GLY A 99 8.00 -2.52 8.80
N PRO A 100 7.14 -3.43 9.27
CA PRO A 100 7.29 -4.87 9.03
C PRO A 100 7.10 -5.29 7.57
N ALA A 101 6.35 -4.54 6.76
CA ALA A 101 6.18 -4.80 5.32
C ALA A 101 7.23 -4.10 4.44
N TRP A 102 8.22 -3.40 5.02
CA TRP A 102 9.23 -2.65 4.27
C TRP A 102 10.02 -3.52 3.29
N SER A 103 10.40 -4.74 3.69
CA SER A 103 11.17 -5.64 2.82
C SER A 103 10.39 -6.03 1.56
N ASP A 104 9.09 -6.30 1.69
CA ASP A 104 8.22 -6.62 0.55
C ASP A 104 8.03 -5.41 -0.36
N PHE A 105 7.91 -4.21 0.24
CA PHE A 105 7.82 -2.96 -0.51
C PHE A 105 9.09 -2.68 -1.33
N VAL A 106 10.27 -2.91 -0.73
CA VAL A 106 11.56 -2.83 -1.44
C VAL A 106 11.65 -3.87 -2.55
N GLU A 107 11.21 -5.12 -2.30
CA GLU A 107 11.18 -6.19 -3.31
C GLU A 107 10.26 -5.80 -4.47
N ALA A 108 9.06 -5.27 -4.19
CA ALA A 108 8.12 -4.82 -5.20
C ALA A 108 8.71 -3.70 -6.08
N ILE A 109 9.33 -2.69 -5.47
CA ILE A 109 9.96 -1.58 -6.21
C ILE A 109 11.15 -2.09 -7.03
N ASN A 110 12.11 -2.76 -6.41
CA ASN A 110 13.32 -3.22 -7.09
C ASN A 110 12.99 -4.20 -8.22
N GLY A 111 11.97 -5.04 -8.01
CA GLY A 111 11.44 -5.94 -9.02
C GLY A 111 10.70 -5.25 -10.16
N GLY A 112 10.28 -3.98 -10.00
CA GLY A 112 9.41 -3.28 -10.96
C GLY A 112 7.97 -3.79 -10.96
N SER A 113 7.54 -4.45 -9.88
CA SER A 113 6.16 -4.93 -9.73
C SER A 113 5.18 -3.77 -9.58
N ILE A 114 3.99 -3.90 -10.18
CA ILE A 114 2.91 -2.94 -9.97
C ILE A 114 2.38 -3.08 -8.54
N PHE A 115 2.20 -1.95 -7.87
CA PHE A 115 1.65 -1.92 -6.51
C PHE A 115 0.59 -0.83 -6.31
N ALA A 116 -0.15 -0.97 -5.24
CA ALA A 116 -1.02 0.08 -4.71
C ALA A 116 -0.60 0.47 -3.29
N ILE A 117 -0.68 1.75 -2.97
CA ILE A 117 -0.73 2.24 -1.59
C ILE A 117 -2.19 2.54 -1.27
N ILE A 118 -2.73 1.85 -0.27
CA ILE A 118 -4.13 1.98 0.18
C ILE A 118 -4.09 2.35 1.66
N THR A 119 -4.25 3.64 1.98
CA THR A 119 -4.03 4.16 3.33
C THR A 119 -5.19 5.00 3.82
N ALA A 120 -5.44 4.97 5.14
CA ALA A 120 -6.44 5.82 5.81
C ALA A 120 -6.10 7.31 5.79
N ARG A 121 -4.91 7.69 5.32
CA ARG A 121 -4.51 9.10 5.18
C ARG A 121 -5.39 9.85 4.19
N GLY A 122 -5.49 11.18 4.37
CA GLY A 122 -6.17 12.11 3.46
C GLY A 122 -5.20 13.07 2.77
N HIS A 123 -3.95 12.67 2.56
CA HIS A 123 -2.98 13.42 1.75
C HIS A 123 -3.36 13.43 0.28
N ASN A 124 -2.86 14.40 -0.46
CA ASN A 124 -2.96 14.35 -1.92
C ASN A 124 -2.27 13.09 -2.46
N PRO A 125 -2.90 12.33 -3.37
CA PRO A 125 -2.26 11.16 -4.01
C PRO A 125 -0.87 11.45 -4.57
N MET A 126 -0.66 12.68 -5.08
CA MET A 126 0.64 13.13 -5.59
C MET A 126 1.69 13.27 -4.49
N ALA A 127 1.30 13.57 -3.24
CA ALA A 127 2.25 13.60 -2.12
C ALA A 127 2.78 12.21 -1.82
N ILE A 128 1.91 11.19 -1.81
CA ILE A 128 2.30 9.79 -1.64
C ILE A 128 3.23 9.35 -2.77
N LYS A 129 2.86 9.64 -4.01
CA LYS A 129 3.69 9.36 -5.20
C LYS A 129 5.06 10.04 -5.12
N ASN A 130 5.10 11.31 -4.69
CA ASN A 130 6.35 12.05 -4.56
C ASN A 130 7.24 11.52 -3.43
N ALA A 131 6.67 11.09 -2.31
CA ALA A 131 7.40 10.44 -1.23
C ALA A 131 8.12 9.18 -1.75
N ILE A 132 7.40 8.30 -2.47
CA ILE A 132 7.96 7.08 -3.04
C ILE A 132 9.02 7.41 -4.10
N ARG A 133 8.79 8.41 -4.95
CA ARG A 133 9.81 8.89 -5.90
C ARG A 133 11.10 9.28 -5.20
N GLN A 134 11.01 10.06 -4.12
CA GLN A 134 12.20 10.47 -3.37
C GLN A 134 12.89 9.28 -2.68
N LEU A 135 12.14 8.28 -2.21
CA LEU A 135 12.71 7.03 -1.71
C LEU A 135 13.52 6.29 -2.80
N ILE A 136 13.01 6.24 -4.04
CA ILE A 136 13.69 5.64 -5.19
C ILE A 136 14.93 6.45 -5.59
N GLU A 137 14.80 7.77 -5.71
CA GLU A 137 15.89 8.65 -6.11
C GLU A 137 17.02 8.68 -5.08
N GLY A 138 16.70 8.60 -3.79
CA GLY A 138 17.63 8.54 -2.68
C GLY A 138 18.15 7.14 -2.38
N GLU A 139 17.67 6.10 -3.07
CA GLU A 139 18.00 4.68 -2.83
C GLU A 139 17.88 4.28 -1.34
N ILE A 140 16.80 4.74 -0.69
CA ILE A 140 16.63 4.66 0.76
C ILE A 140 16.20 3.25 1.19
N GLY A 141 16.83 2.73 2.22
CA GLY A 141 16.43 1.51 2.94
C GLY A 141 16.46 0.23 2.11
N GLY A 142 17.36 0.10 1.14
CA GLY A 142 17.53 -1.07 0.28
C GLY A 142 16.84 -0.94 -1.08
N ILE A 143 16.13 0.15 -1.34
CA ILE A 143 15.63 0.47 -2.69
C ILE A 143 16.84 0.72 -3.59
N SER A 144 16.86 0.10 -4.77
CA SER A 144 17.93 0.25 -5.76
C SER A 144 17.37 0.73 -7.09
N LYS A 145 17.64 1.97 -7.43
CA LYS A 145 17.31 2.57 -8.71
C LYS A 145 17.87 1.74 -9.88
N LYS A 146 19.08 1.23 -9.72
CA LYS A 146 19.74 0.40 -10.73
C LYS A 146 18.98 -0.91 -10.99
N GLU A 147 18.57 -1.63 -9.94
CA GLU A 147 17.80 -2.87 -10.10
C GLU A 147 16.40 -2.60 -10.66
N LEU A 148 15.72 -1.55 -10.19
CA LEU A 148 14.43 -1.12 -10.76
C LEU A 148 14.55 -0.88 -12.26
N VAL A 149 15.47 -0.01 -12.70
CA VAL A 149 15.63 0.32 -14.13
C VAL A 149 15.98 -0.91 -14.95
N LYS A 150 16.86 -1.78 -14.45
CA LYS A 150 17.23 -3.03 -15.11
C LYS A 150 16.00 -3.94 -15.33
N ASN A 151 15.16 -4.08 -14.32
CA ASN A 151 13.95 -4.90 -14.41
C ASN A 151 12.90 -4.26 -15.34
N LEU A 152 12.70 -2.94 -15.27
CA LEU A 152 11.80 -2.23 -16.19
C LEU A 152 12.24 -2.35 -17.66
N ARG A 153 13.53 -2.28 -17.96
CA ARG A 153 14.06 -2.51 -19.31
C ARG A 153 13.77 -3.93 -19.78
N LYS A 154 14.02 -4.92 -18.92
CA LYS A 154 13.75 -6.32 -19.23
C LYS A 154 12.26 -6.57 -19.55
N TYR A 155 11.34 -5.93 -18.84
CA TYR A 155 9.90 -5.99 -19.16
C TYR A 155 9.59 -5.44 -20.52
N ARG A 156 10.12 -4.27 -20.79
CA ARG A 156 9.87 -3.58 -22.05
C ARG A 156 10.36 -4.37 -23.25
N ASP A 157 11.51 -5.04 -23.10
CA ASP A 157 12.08 -5.90 -24.15
C ASP A 157 11.25 -7.16 -24.42
N GLN A 158 10.40 -7.56 -23.48
CA GLN A 158 9.53 -8.74 -23.59
C GLN A 158 8.15 -8.43 -24.19
N ILE A 159 7.74 -7.16 -24.24
CA ILE A 159 6.44 -6.75 -24.79
C ILE A 159 6.59 -6.44 -26.26
N LYS A 160 5.97 -7.28 -27.12
CA LYS A 160 5.92 -7.01 -28.58
C LYS A 160 5.25 -5.67 -28.89
N GLY A 161 5.82 -4.92 -29.80
CA GLY A 161 5.24 -3.66 -30.29
C GLY A 161 5.50 -2.44 -29.41
N LEU A 162 6.13 -2.58 -28.23
CA LEU A 162 6.69 -1.42 -27.56
C LEU A 162 7.88 -0.90 -28.37
N SER A 163 7.88 0.41 -28.59
CA SER A 163 8.97 1.10 -29.31
C SER A 163 10.33 0.70 -28.74
N THR A 164 11.24 0.31 -29.63
CA THR A 164 12.66 0.07 -29.31
C THR A 164 13.40 1.36 -28.94
N GLU A 165 12.68 2.48 -28.89
CA GLU A 165 13.22 3.77 -28.50
C GLU A 165 13.85 3.68 -27.12
N LYS A 166 15.11 4.05 -27.02
CA LYS A 166 15.87 3.93 -25.79
C LYS A 166 15.45 5.03 -24.81
N LEU A 167 14.47 4.73 -23.95
CA LEU A 167 14.07 5.64 -22.88
C LEU A 167 15.21 5.84 -21.88
N GLU A 168 15.35 7.07 -21.41
CA GLU A 168 16.22 7.37 -20.28
C GLU A 168 15.68 6.74 -18.98
N ASP A 169 16.56 6.50 -18.00
CA ASP A 169 16.18 5.91 -16.70
C ASP A 169 15.07 6.70 -16.01
N LYS A 170 15.13 8.03 -16.08
CA LYS A 170 14.11 8.91 -15.52
C LYS A 170 12.74 8.69 -16.16
N GLN A 171 12.70 8.57 -17.48
CA GLN A 171 11.44 8.32 -18.21
C GLN A 171 10.84 6.96 -17.86
N LEU A 172 11.68 5.92 -17.71
CA LEU A 172 11.22 4.61 -17.27
C LEU A 172 10.64 4.63 -15.87
N ILE A 173 11.30 5.33 -14.93
CA ILE A 173 10.81 5.49 -13.56
C ILE A 173 9.50 6.28 -13.57
N ASP A 174 9.39 7.34 -14.38
CA ASP A 174 8.17 8.13 -14.50
C ASP A 174 6.99 7.29 -15.01
N LEU A 175 7.21 6.45 -16.01
CA LEU A 175 6.20 5.51 -16.51
C LEU A 175 5.81 4.50 -15.43
N TYR A 176 6.78 3.89 -14.77
CA TYR A 176 6.54 2.96 -13.66
C TYR A 176 5.71 3.59 -12.54
N MET A 177 6.09 4.80 -12.11
CA MET A 177 5.35 5.53 -11.09
C MET A 177 3.91 5.86 -11.50
N ASN A 178 3.62 5.97 -12.80
CA ASN A 178 2.27 6.18 -13.33
C ASN A 178 1.44 4.89 -13.39
N MET A 179 2.06 3.74 -13.42
CA MET A 179 1.37 2.44 -13.42
C MET A 179 0.91 2.02 -12.03
N ASN A 180 1.46 2.59 -10.97
CA ASN A 180 1.11 2.30 -9.59
C ASN A 180 -0.10 3.12 -9.12
N GLN A 181 -0.82 2.66 -8.11
CA GLN A 181 -1.98 3.35 -7.56
C GLN A 181 -1.69 3.93 -6.17
N TYR A 182 -2.20 5.13 -5.93
CA TYR A 182 -2.03 5.88 -4.69
C TYR A 182 -3.41 6.27 -4.18
N SER A 183 -3.91 5.54 -3.19
CA SER A 183 -5.30 5.62 -2.72
C SER A 183 -5.37 6.05 -1.25
N PRO A 184 -5.23 7.36 -0.95
CA PRO A 184 -5.55 7.93 0.35
C PRO A 184 -7.07 7.98 0.48
N VAL A 185 -7.66 7.05 1.25
CA VAL A 185 -9.11 6.80 1.21
C VAL A 185 -9.96 7.86 1.92
N THR A 186 -9.33 8.77 2.68
CA THR A 186 -10.01 9.92 3.30
C THR A 186 -9.71 11.25 2.59
N TYR A 187 -9.14 11.20 1.38
CA TYR A 187 -8.83 12.38 0.56
C TYR A 187 -10.06 12.86 -0.22
N GLY A 188 -10.27 14.19 -0.19
CA GLY A 188 -11.25 14.86 -1.04
C GLY A 188 -12.71 14.75 -0.57
N GLU A 189 -13.58 15.47 -1.28
CA GLU A 189 -15.02 15.42 -1.11
C GLU A 189 -15.56 14.06 -1.60
N GLY A 190 -16.45 13.44 -0.83
CA GLY A 190 -17.01 12.12 -1.14
C GLY A 190 -16.12 10.94 -0.74
N SER A 191 -15.08 11.18 0.08
CA SER A 191 -14.34 10.11 0.74
C SER A 191 -15.28 9.26 1.61
N ALA A 192 -14.93 7.97 1.79
CA ALA A 192 -15.72 7.05 2.60
C ALA A 192 -15.91 7.57 4.04
N ALA A 193 -17.09 7.34 4.61
CA ALA A 193 -17.42 7.75 5.98
C ALA A 193 -16.50 7.09 7.01
N ASN A 194 -16.01 5.88 6.71
CA ASN A 194 -14.99 5.22 7.49
C ASN A 194 -13.83 4.73 6.59
N PRO A 195 -12.60 4.67 7.12
CA PRO A 195 -11.44 4.25 6.35
C PRO A 195 -11.49 2.80 5.87
N GLU A 196 -12.11 1.88 6.63
CA GLU A 196 -12.24 0.48 6.30
C GLU A 196 -13.00 0.29 4.99
N ASP A 197 -14.17 0.95 4.84
CA ASP A 197 -14.96 0.93 3.60
C ASP A 197 -14.21 1.58 2.43
N GLY A 198 -13.52 2.66 2.70
CA GLY A 198 -12.67 3.32 1.71
C GLY A 198 -11.57 2.40 1.18
N LYS A 199 -10.93 1.64 2.05
CA LYS A 199 -9.91 0.67 1.67
C LYS A 199 -10.48 -0.47 0.82
N VAL A 200 -11.68 -0.99 1.14
CA VAL A 200 -12.38 -2.00 0.31
C VAL A 200 -12.64 -1.47 -1.09
N VAL A 201 -13.15 -0.24 -1.21
CA VAL A 201 -13.41 0.39 -2.52
C VAL A 201 -12.11 0.57 -3.32
N ALA A 202 -11.03 1.01 -2.66
CA ALA A 202 -9.73 1.17 -3.30
C ALA A 202 -9.15 -0.18 -3.76
N MET A 203 -9.30 -1.24 -2.95
CA MET A 203 -8.87 -2.59 -3.30
C MET A 203 -9.63 -3.12 -4.52
N ARG A 204 -10.96 -2.98 -4.58
CA ARG A 204 -11.75 -3.35 -5.76
C ARG A 204 -11.26 -2.68 -7.04
N LYS A 205 -10.96 -1.39 -6.97
CA LYS A 205 -10.40 -0.64 -8.10
C LYS A 205 -9.05 -1.21 -8.51
N PHE A 206 -8.21 -1.55 -7.54
CA PHE A 206 -6.90 -2.13 -7.81
C PHE A 206 -6.99 -3.54 -8.39
N ILE A 207 -7.86 -4.41 -7.87
CA ILE A 207 -8.14 -5.74 -8.44
C ILE A 207 -8.59 -5.62 -9.90
N SER A 208 -9.54 -4.73 -10.18
CA SER A 208 -10.04 -4.49 -11.55
C SER A 208 -8.93 -4.00 -12.48
N TYR A 209 -8.11 -3.06 -12.01
CA TYR A 209 -6.96 -2.54 -12.76
C TYR A 209 -5.93 -3.64 -13.06
N VAL A 210 -5.55 -4.42 -12.07
CA VAL A 210 -4.59 -5.52 -12.20
C VAL A 210 -5.09 -6.58 -13.18
N ARG A 211 -6.37 -6.94 -13.11
CA ARG A 211 -6.99 -7.88 -14.07
C ARG A 211 -6.93 -7.35 -15.51
N GLN A 212 -7.23 -6.07 -15.70
CA GLN A 212 -7.12 -5.42 -17.01
C GLN A 212 -5.68 -5.43 -17.53
N GLN A 213 -4.70 -5.06 -16.70
CA GLN A 213 -3.29 -5.08 -17.09
C GLN A 213 -2.82 -6.50 -17.43
N SER A 214 -3.21 -7.50 -16.65
CA SER A 214 -2.88 -8.90 -16.91
C SER A 214 -3.47 -9.40 -18.23
N GLN A 215 -4.71 -9.00 -18.56
CA GLN A 215 -5.35 -9.35 -19.83
C GLN A 215 -4.64 -8.70 -21.03
N MET A 216 -4.22 -7.44 -20.92
CA MET A 216 -3.47 -6.76 -21.98
C MET A 216 -2.12 -7.45 -22.20
N LEU A 217 -1.39 -7.78 -21.15
CA LEU A 217 -0.12 -8.50 -21.25
C LEU A 217 -0.29 -9.88 -21.90
N GLN A 218 -1.38 -10.59 -21.63
CA GLN A 218 -1.68 -11.88 -22.27
C GLN A 218 -1.90 -11.77 -23.78
N GLN A 219 -2.52 -10.68 -24.24
CA GLN A 219 -2.76 -10.45 -25.67
C GLN A 219 -1.47 -10.09 -26.42
N ASP A 220 -0.54 -9.40 -25.74
CA ASP A 220 0.73 -8.95 -26.32
C ASP A 220 1.83 -10.01 -26.31
N VAL A 221 1.70 -11.01 -25.44
CA VAL A 221 2.64 -12.15 -25.37
C VAL A 221 2.03 -13.33 -26.12
N GLU A 222 2.44 -13.56 -27.37
CA GLU A 222 2.10 -14.77 -28.14
C GLU A 222 2.65 -16.06 -27.50
N MET A 223 2.52 -16.21 -26.21
CA MET A 223 3.15 -17.33 -25.51
C MET A 223 2.26 -18.55 -25.34
N ILE A 224 0.99 -18.52 -25.80
CA ILE A 224 0.10 -19.61 -25.36
C ILE A 224 -0.84 -20.02 -26.48
N ASP A 225 -0.55 -21.19 -27.08
CA ASP A 225 -1.47 -21.95 -27.93
C ASP A 225 -2.66 -22.56 -27.15
N ASP A 226 -2.66 -22.46 -25.81
CA ASP A 226 -3.70 -23.01 -24.95
C ASP A 226 -4.37 -21.91 -24.11
N VAL A 227 -5.50 -21.42 -24.59
CA VAL A 227 -6.33 -20.35 -23.98
C VAL A 227 -7.07 -20.81 -22.71
N SER A 228 -6.93 -22.07 -22.32
CA SER A 228 -7.70 -22.66 -21.19
C SER A 228 -7.23 -22.23 -19.81
N ASN A 229 -6.01 -21.76 -19.66
CA ASN A 229 -5.44 -21.31 -18.39
C ASN A 229 -5.43 -19.77 -18.32
N ARG A 230 -6.53 -19.18 -17.87
CA ARG A 230 -6.62 -17.75 -17.54
C ARG A 230 -5.68 -17.44 -16.37
N PHE A 231 -4.71 -16.57 -16.61
CA PHE A 231 -3.89 -16.02 -15.54
C PHE A 231 -4.76 -15.28 -14.53
N VAL A 232 -4.84 -15.80 -13.32
CA VAL A 232 -5.45 -15.08 -12.20
C VAL A 232 -4.33 -14.34 -11.49
N PRO A 233 -4.27 -13.00 -11.60
CA PRO A 233 -3.24 -12.25 -10.92
C PRO A 233 -3.37 -12.41 -9.41
N THR A 234 -2.26 -12.65 -8.73
CA THR A 234 -2.22 -12.70 -7.26
C THR A 234 -1.77 -11.36 -6.70
N ILE A 235 -2.58 -10.78 -5.83
CA ILE A 235 -2.30 -9.54 -5.11
C ILE A 235 -1.97 -9.90 -3.66
N GLY A 236 -0.77 -9.54 -3.19
CA GLY A 236 -0.44 -9.59 -1.78
C GLY A 236 -0.83 -8.28 -1.10
N PHE A 237 -1.74 -8.28 -0.14
CA PHE A 237 -2.12 -7.11 0.64
C PHE A 237 -1.63 -7.24 2.08
N SER A 238 -0.98 -6.22 2.62
CA SER A 238 -0.57 -6.16 4.01
C SER A 238 -1.07 -4.90 4.71
N ASP A 239 -1.56 -5.08 5.95
CA ASP A 239 -2.09 -4.02 6.81
C ASP A 239 -1.80 -4.39 8.29
N ASP A 240 -1.53 -3.40 9.15
CA ASP A 240 -1.34 -3.61 10.57
C ASP A 240 -2.67 -3.66 11.34
N ASP A 241 -3.73 -3.10 10.77
CA ASP A 241 -5.06 -3.11 11.35
C ASP A 241 -5.93 -4.26 10.77
N GLU A 242 -6.09 -5.31 11.55
CA GLU A 242 -6.86 -6.50 11.17
C GLU A 242 -8.33 -6.20 10.82
N ARG A 243 -8.89 -5.05 11.26
CA ARG A 243 -10.25 -4.65 10.85
C ARG A 243 -10.34 -4.30 9.37
N ASN A 244 -9.25 -3.74 8.80
CA ASN A 244 -9.18 -3.52 7.37
C ASN A 244 -9.16 -4.83 6.61
N LEU A 245 -8.42 -5.82 7.10
CA LEU A 245 -8.35 -7.17 6.50
C LEU A 245 -9.70 -7.89 6.63
N GLN A 246 -10.35 -7.79 7.80
CA GLN A 246 -11.69 -8.36 8.02
C GLN A 246 -12.72 -7.70 7.12
N ALA A 247 -12.70 -6.36 6.98
CA ALA A 247 -13.61 -5.65 6.07
C ALA A 247 -13.41 -6.07 4.60
N MET A 248 -12.18 -6.40 4.19
CA MET A 248 -11.89 -6.97 2.87
C MET A 248 -12.56 -8.34 2.73
N SER A 249 -12.35 -9.24 3.70
CA SER A 249 -12.93 -10.58 3.69
C SER A 249 -14.46 -10.55 3.68
N ASP A 250 -15.07 -9.66 4.48
CA ASP A 250 -16.54 -9.58 4.60
C ASP A 250 -17.23 -8.98 3.35
N LYS A 251 -16.52 -8.14 2.59
CA LYS A 251 -17.17 -7.28 1.57
C LYS A 251 -16.70 -7.52 0.13
N LEU A 252 -15.57 -8.20 -0.08
CA LEU A 252 -15.17 -8.62 -1.41
C LEU A 252 -16.00 -9.83 -1.85
N SER A 253 -16.24 -9.96 -3.16
CA SER A 253 -16.85 -11.16 -3.70
C SER A 253 -15.85 -12.32 -3.73
N ASP A 254 -16.34 -13.56 -3.76
CA ASP A 254 -15.51 -14.77 -3.85
C ASP A 254 -14.50 -14.72 -5.02
N GLU A 255 -14.89 -14.07 -6.13
CA GLU A 255 -13.99 -13.90 -7.27
C GLU A 255 -12.89 -12.88 -7.01
N GLU A 256 -13.20 -11.77 -6.32
CA GLU A 256 -12.22 -10.76 -5.94
C GLU A 256 -11.26 -11.33 -4.91
N GLU A 257 -11.76 -12.08 -3.94
CA GLU A 257 -10.97 -12.68 -2.87
C GLU A 257 -9.98 -13.75 -3.39
N LYS A 258 -10.36 -14.54 -4.40
CA LYS A 258 -9.45 -15.50 -5.06
C LYS A 258 -8.16 -14.88 -5.59
N SER A 259 -8.19 -13.60 -5.94
CA SER A 259 -7.01 -12.86 -6.40
C SER A 259 -6.19 -12.27 -5.26
N LEU A 260 -6.63 -12.38 -4.00
CA LEU A 260 -6.05 -11.67 -2.86
C LEU A 260 -5.43 -12.62 -1.84
N LYS A 261 -4.21 -12.32 -1.41
CA LYS A 261 -3.56 -12.94 -0.26
C LYS A 261 -3.32 -11.88 0.79
N MET A 262 -4.00 -11.98 1.92
CA MET A 262 -3.96 -10.99 3.00
C MET A 262 -2.95 -11.36 4.08
N TYR A 263 -2.28 -10.33 4.60
CA TYR A 263 -1.26 -10.47 5.64
C TYR A 263 -1.45 -9.40 6.71
N THR A 264 -1.46 -9.83 7.97
CA THR A 264 -1.41 -8.90 9.11
C THR A 264 0.03 -8.61 9.50
N THR A 265 0.30 -7.36 9.86
CA THR A 265 1.59 -6.91 10.41
C THR A 265 1.46 -6.36 11.83
N LYS A 266 0.30 -6.51 12.46
CA LYS A 266 -0.08 -6.02 13.80
C LYS A 266 0.94 -6.31 14.91
N THR A 267 1.60 -7.47 14.84
CA THR A 267 2.60 -7.88 15.85
C THR A 267 4.02 -7.40 15.55
N GLY A 268 4.22 -6.57 14.53
CA GLY A 268 5.54 -6.18 14.03
C GLY A 268 6.20 -7.22 13.11
N GLU A 269 5.51 -8.34 12.85
CA GLU A 269 5.91 -9.38 11.91
C GLU A 269 4.77 -9.63 10.91
N LYS A 270 5.12 -9.91 9.66
CA LYS A 270 4.15 -10.27 8.63
C LYS A 270 3.68 -11.72 8.81
N LYS A 271 2.38 -11.90 9.00
CA LYS A 271 1.74 -13.22 9.10
C LYS A 271 0.55 -13.28 8.15
N LYS A 272 0.26 -14.49 7.60
CA LYS A 272 -0.94 -14.67 6.80
C LYS A 272 -2.17 -14.39 7.68
N PHE A 273 -3.07 -13.55 7.17
CA PHE A 273 -4.37 -13.33 7.80
C PHE A 273 -5.27 -14.51 7.47
N ASN A 274 -5.76 -15.16 8.50
CA ASN A 274 -6.79 -16.19 8.40
C ASN A 274 -8.06 -15.59 8.97
N ASP A 275 -9.13 -15.60 8.18
CA ASP A 275 -10.45 -15.18 8.67
C ASP A 275 -10.84 -16.06 9.85
N ALA A 276 -11.21 -15.46 10.97
CA ALA A 276 -11.66 -16.17 12.15
C ALA A 276 -12.96 -16.96 11.93
N ASN A 277 -13.65 -16.74 10.80
CA ASN A 277 -14.87 -17.41 10.42
C ASN A 277 -14.66 -18.69 9.60
N THR A 278 -13.45 -19.03 9.17
CA THR A 278 -13.14 -20.36 8.66
C THR A 278 -12.88 -21.30 9.85
N GLY A 279 -13.96 -21.59 10.59
CA GLY A 279 -13.95 -22.62 11.61
C GLY A 279 -13.57 -23.97 11.00
N ASP A 280 -12.64 -24.66 11.65
CA ASP A 280 -12.32 -26.07 11.43
C ASP A 280 -13.58 -26.95 11.44
#